data_7744945f817098df79fe92316c6c06ec
#
_entry.id   7744945f817098df79fe92316c6c06ec
#
_cell.length_a   1.000
_cell.length_b   1.000
_cell.length_c   1.000
_cell.angle_alpha   90.00
_cell.angle_beta   90.00
_cell.angle_gamma   90.00
#
_symmetry.space_group_name_H-M   'P 1'
#
loop_
_entity.id
_entity.type
_entity.pdbx_description
1 polymer ?
#
loop_
_entity_poly.entity_id
_entity_poly.type
_entity_poly.pdbx_seq_one_letter_code
_entity_poly.pdbx_strand_id
1 'polypeptide(L)'
;FPWSGKVKDILQNVFKLEKFRPLQLETINVTMAGKEVFLVMPTGGGKSLCYQLPALCSDGFTLVICPLISLMEDQLMVLKQLGISATMLNASSSKEHVKWVHDEMVNKNSELKLIYVTPEKIAKSKMFMSRLEKAYEARRFTRIAVDEVHCCSQWGHDFRPDYKALGILKRQFPNASLIGLTATATNHVLTDAQKILCIEKCFTFTASFNRPNLYYEVRQKPSNTEDFIEDIVKLINGRYKGQSGIIYCFSQKDSEQVTVSLQNLGIHAGAYHANLEPEDKTTVHRKWSANEIQVVVATVAFGMGIDKPDVRFVIHHSMSKSMENYYQESGRAGRDDMKADCILYYGFGDIFRISSMVVMENVGQQKLYEMVSYCQNISKSRRVLM
;
A
#
# COMPACT_ATOMS: atom_id res chain seq x y z
N PHE A 1 24.92 16.59 -6.46
CA PHE A 1 23.94 17.67 -6.40
C PHE A 1 24.16 18.52 -5.15
N PRO A 2 23.71 19.79 -5.14
CA PRO A 2 23.85 20.67 -3.96
C PRO A 2 23.25 20.10 -2.68
N TRP A 3 22.21 19.28 -2.79
CA TRP A 3 21.51 18.63 -1.67
C TRP A 3 22.07 17.27 -1.26
N SER A 4 23.05 16.72 -1.99
CA SER A 4 23.52 15.34 -1.76
C SER A 4 24.02 15.08 -0.35
N GLY A 5 24.75 16.04 0.23
CA GLY A 5 25.23 15.94 1.62
C GLY A 5 24.08 15.91 2.62
N LYS A 6 23.10 16.79 2.49
CA LYS A 6 21.92 16.85 3.35
C LYS A 6 21.04 15.58 3.24
N VAL A 7 20.85 15.09 2.02
CA VAL A 7 20.11 13.85 1.75
C VAL A 7 20.76 12.67 2.46
N LYS A 8 22.08 12.53 2.37
CA LYS A 8 22.81 11.45 3.04
C LYS A 8 22.76 11.58 4.57
N ASP A 9 22.93 12.78 5.08
CA ASP A 9 22.87 13.06 6.51
C ASP A 9 21.50 12.68 7.10
N ILE A 10 20.41 13.10 6.47
CA ILE A 10 19.04 12.78 6.90
C ILE A 10 18.76 11.29 6.80
N LEU A 11 19.21 10.61 5.74
CA LEU A 11 19.08 9.16 5.61
C LEU A 11 19.67 8.44 6.83
N GLN A 12 20.90 8.79 7.20
CA GLN A 12 21.64 8.11 8.25
C GLN A 12 21.23 8.54 9.67
N ASN A 13 21.04 9.83 9.90
CA ASN A 13 20.82 10.37 11.24
C ASN A 13 19.34 10.46 11.65
N VAL A 14 18.43 10.63 10.69
CA VAL A 14 16.99 10.68 10.98
C VAL A 14 16.32 9.34 10.70
N PHE A 15 16.47 8.80 9.50
CA PHE A 15 15.83 7.52 9.11
C PHE A 15 16.60 6.29 9.58
N LYS A 16 17.84 6.44 10.09
CA LYS A 16 18.68 5.35 10.60
C LYS A 16 18.95 4.26 9.56
N LEU A 17 19.10 4.66 8.31
CA LEU A 17 19.40 3.77 7.19
C LEU A 17 20.82 4.02 6.69
N GLU A 18 21.55 2.93 6.40
CA GLU A 18 22.96 3.03 5.94
C GLU A 18 23.05 3.42 4.48
N LYS A 19 22.15 2.92 3.65
CA LYS A 19 22.15 3.09 2.19
C LYS A 19 20.75 3.14 1.60
N PHE A 20 20.65 3.70 0.41
CA PHE A 20 19.42 3.65 -0.39
C PHE A 20 19.20 2.26 -1.01
N ARG A 21 17.94 1.88 -1.15
CA ARG A 21 17.54 0.79 -2.04
C ARG A 21 17.55 1.27 -3.49
N PRO A 22 17.59 0.34 -4.47
CA PRO A 22 17.52 0.72 -5.89
C PRO A 22 16.35 1.66 -6.19
N LEU A 23 16.60 2.66 -7.03
CA LEU A 23 15.68 3.71 -7.49
C LEU A 23 15.25 4.74 -6.44
N GLN A 24 15.58 4.58 -5.16
CA GLN A 24 15.23 5.58 -4.15
C GLN A 24 16.00 6.90 -4.37
N LEU A 25 17.32 6.83 -4.51
CA LEU A 25 18.15 8.04 -4.68
C LEU A 25 17.82 8.75 -5.99
N GLU A 26 17.65 8.01 -7.07
CA GLU A 26 17.27 8.56 -8.37
C GLU A 26 15.95 9.33 -8.29
N THR A 27 14.95 8.74 -7.65
CA THR A 27 13.63 9.36 -7.44
C THR A 27 13.75 10.61 -6.57
N ILE A 28 14.51 10.54 -5.48
CA ILE A 28 14.76 11.68 -4.59
C ILE A 28 15.43 12.81 -5.34
N ASN A 29 16.43 12.53 -6.16
CA ASN A 29 17.14 13.54 -6.93
C ASN A 29 16.21 14.24 -7.95
N VAL A 30 15.33 13.52 -8.61
CA VAL A 30 14.36 14.10 -9.55
C VAL A 30 13.40 15.06 -8.84
N THR A 31 12.82 14.62 -7.71
CA THR A 31 11.89 15.48 -6.95
C THR A 31 12.60 16.68 -6.30
N MET A 32 13.84 16.52 -5.82
CA MET A 32 14.66 17.62 -5.29
C MET A 32 15.02 18.64 -6.37
N ALA A 33 15.16 18.20 -7.62
CA ALA A 33 15.36 19.08 -8.78
C ALA A 33 14.08 19.81 -9.22
N GLY A 34 12.97 19.63 -8.53
CA GLY A 34 11.67 20.24 -8.85
C GLY A 34 10.99 19.64 -10.08
N LYS A 35 11.34 18.40 -10.43
CA LYS A 35 10.73 17.68 -11.56
C LYS A 35 9.69 16.66 -11.09
N GLU A 36 8.77 16.36 -12.00
CA GLU A 36 7.73 15.35 -11.77
C GLU A 36 8.30 13.95 -11.96
N VAL A 37 7.88 13.01 -11.11
CA VAL A 37 8.33 11.63 -11.19
C VAL A 37 7.25 10.66 -10.76
N PHE A 38 7.14 9.53 -11.48
CA PHE A 38 6.43 8.35 -11.04
C PHE A 38 7.41 7.25 -10.65
N LEU A 39 7.15 6.62 -9.52
CA LEU A 39 7.90 5.48 -9.03
C LEU A 39 6.98 4.26 -8.91
N VAL A 40 7.28 3.23 -9.69
CA VAL A 40 6.64 1.92 -9.61
C VAL A 40 7.60 0.98 -8.90
N MET A 41 7.26 0.61 -7.67
CA MET A 41 8.12 -0.19 -6.80
C MET A 41 7.27 -1.14 -5.98
N PRO A 42 7.69 -2.41 -5.81
CA PRO A 42 6.94 -3.40 -5.02
C PRO A 42 6.64 -2.91 -3.61
N THR A 43 5.57 -3.43 -3.03
CA THR A 43 5.25 -3.22 -1.62
C THR A 43 6.44 -3.64 -0.75
N GLY A 44 6.80 -2.81 0.24
CA GLY A 44 8.00 -3.02 1.06
C GLY A 44 9.31 -2.55 0.41
N GLY A 45 9.27 -1.98 -0.78
CA GLY A 45 10.45 -1.42 -1.46
C GLY A 45 10.95 -0.08 -0.90
N GLY A 46 10.21 0.53 0.05
CA GLY A 46 10.60 1.81 0.65
C GLY A 46 10.16 3.03 -0.15
N LYS A 47 8.97 2.96 -0.81
CA LYS A 47 8.42 4.08 -1.59
C LYS A 47 8.23 5.36 -0.79
N SER A 48 7.73 5.25 0.45
CA SER A 48 7.44 6.40 1.31
C SER A 48 8.67 7.24 1.63
N LEU A 49 9.84 6.65 1.74
CA LEU A 49 11.10 7.37 1.94
C LEU A 49 11.33 8.41 0.83
N CYS A 50 10.91 8.11 -0.40
CA CYS A 50 11.13 8.94 -1.57
C CYS A 50 10.43 10.31 -1.52
N TYR A 51 9.40 10.46 -0.67
CA TYR A 51 8.80 11.78 -0.42
C TYR A 51 9.01 12.27 1.02
N GLN A 52 9.18 11.37 1.98
CA GLN A 52 9.43 11.76 3.37
C GLN A 52 10.80 12.41 3.54
N LEU A 53 11.84 11.84 2.97
CA LEU A 53 13.19 12.39 3.07
C LEU A 53 13.32 13.74 2.37
N PRO A 54 12.87 13.93 1.13
CA PRO A 54 12.86 15.25 0.50
C PRO A 54 12.08 16.31 1.26
N ALA A 55 11.01 15.95 1.95
CA ALA A 55 10.25 16.87 2.79
C ALA A 55 11.14 17.49 3.89
N LEU A 56 12.04 16.69 4.49
CA LEU A 56 12.99 17.17 5.49
C LEU A 56 14.13 18.00 4.90
N CYS A 57 14.44 17.80 3.62
CA CYS A 57 15.47 18.56 2.92
C CYS A 57 14.98 19.93 2.43
N SER A 58 13.68 20.15 2.36
CA SER A 58 13.05 21.32 1.78
C SER A 58 12.48 22.24 2.86
N ASP A 59 12.43 23.54 2.58
CA ASP A 59 11.64 24.46 3.35
C ASP A 59 10.15 24.20 3.06
N GLY A 60 9.29 24.43 4.06
CA GLY A 60 7.88 24.16 3.92
C GLY A 60 7.46 22.72 4.15
N PHE A 61 6.34 22.32 3.58
CA PHE A 61 5.76 20.99 3.78
C PHE A 61 5.47 20.28 2.46
N THR A 62 5.38 18.96 2.55
CA THR A 62 4.87 18.08 1.50
C THR A 62 3.43 17.67 1.82
N LEU A 63 2.53 17.86 0.86
CA LEU A 63 1.16 17.33 0.92
C LEU A 63 1.19 15.90 0.41
N VAL A 64 0.74 14.96 1.25
CA VAL A 64 0.66 13.55 0.89
C VAL A 64 -0.80 13.13 0.75
N ILE A 65 -1.16 12.66 -0.44
CA ILE A 65 -2.51 12.17 -0.73
C ILE A 65 -2.49 10.66 -0.69
N CYS A 66 -3.27 10.10 0.23
CA CYS A 66 -3.32 8.69 0.52
C CYS A 66 -4.78 8.23 0.59
N PRO A 67 -5.13 7.06 0.03
CA PRO A 67 -6.52 6.65 -0.11
C PRO A 67 -7.16 6.12 1.17
N LEU A 68 -6.36 5.70 2.16
CA LEU A 68 -6.85 5.08 3.38
C LEU A 68 -6.29 5.75 4.64
N ILE A 69 -7.18 5.99 5.59
CA ILE A 69 -6.86 6.60 6.89
C ILE A 69 -5.94 5.68 7.71
N SER A 70 -6.19 4.37 7.72
CA SER A 70 -5.35 3.41 8.44
C SER A 70 -3.89 3.43 7.99
N LEU A 71 -3.67 3.57 6.68
CA LEU A 71 -2.31 3.69 6.13
C LEU A 71 -1.64 4.99 6.58
N MET A 72 -2.39 6.10 6.62
CA MET A 72 -1.87 7.37 7.14
C MET A 72 -1.47 7.26 8.61
N GLU A 73 -2.32 6.63 9.43
CA GLU A 73 -2.08 6.41 10.86
C GLU A 73 -0.79 5.62 11.10
N ASP A 74 -0.60 4.53 10.35
CA ASP A 74 0.62 3.72 10.45
C ASP A 74 1.86 4.53 10.09
N GLN A 75 1.81 5.30 9.01
CA GLN A 75 2.94 6.15 8.61
C GLN A 75 3.22 7.26 9.61
N LEU A 76 2.18 7.91 10.14
CA LEU A 76 2.33 8.95 11.16
C LEU A 76 2.96 8.40 12.46
N MET A 77 2.61 7.18 12.84
CA MET A 77 3.21 6.54 14.01
C MET A 77 4.71 6.35 13.83
N VAL A 78 5.15 5.85 12.66
CA VAL A 78 6.58 5.70 12.35
C VAL A 78 7.29 7.04 12.30
N LEU A 79 6.71 8.05 11.66
CA LEU A 79 7.29 9.39 11.58
C LEU A 79 7.44 10.03 12.97
N LYS A 80 6.48 9.85 13.85
CA LYS A 80 6.54 10.31 15.23
C LYS A 80 7.69 9.66 16.00
N GLN A 81 7.89 8.37 15.82
CA GLN A 81 9.03 7.65 16.44
C GLN A 81 10.37 8.18 15.95
N LEU A 82 10.45 8.64 14.71
CA LEU A 82 11.64 9.25 14.11
C LEU A 82 11.81 10.73 14.49
N GLY A 83 10.90 11.31 15.26
CA GLY A 83 10.91 12.73 15.61
C GLY A 83 10.57 13.69 14.47
N ILE A 84 9.87 13.21 13.45
CA ILE A 84 9.46 14.00 12.29
C ILE A 84 8.07 14.59 12.52
N SER A 85 7.94 15.91 12.36
CA SER A 85 6.65 16.60 12.49
C SER A 85 5.78 16.34 11.27
N ALA A 86 4.72 15.57 11.49
CA ALA A 86 3.74 15.20 10.46
C ALA A 86 2.35 15.10 11.09
N THR A 87 1.33 15.37 10.29
CA THR A 87 -0.07 15.28 10.71
C THR A 87 -0.97 14.80 9.58
N MET A 88 -2.22 14.48 9.92
CA MET A 88 -3.25 14.18 8.92
C MET A 88 -4.50 14.99 9.17
N LEU A 89 -5.27 15.20 8.10
CA LEU A 89 -6.63 15.75 8.14
C LEU A 89 -7.59 14.77 7.46
N ASN A 90 -8.65 14.41 8.18
CA ASN A 90 -9.74 13.57 7.67
C ASN A 90 -11.09 14.10 8.14
N ALA A 91 -12.17 13.42 7.80
CA ALA A 91 -13.53 13.83 8.16
C ALA A 91 -13.79 13.83 9.67
N SER A 92 -13.04 13.07 10.45
CA SER A 92 -13.17 12.98 11.92
C SER A 92 -12.23 13.91 12.69
N SER A 93 -11.41 14.70 11.99
CA SER A 93 -10.52 15.67 12.65
C SER A 93 -11.31 16.73 13.41
N SER A 94 -10.90 17.02 14.66
CA SER A 94 -11.53 18.07 15.47
C SER A 94 -11.35 19.46 14.85
N LYS A 95 -12.24 20.39 15.19
CA LYS A 95 -12.15 21.77 14.70
C LYS A 95 -10.86 22.45 15.16
N GLU A 96 -10.42 22.18 16.38
CA GLU A 96 -9.18 22.69 16.95
C GLU A 96 -7.98 22.17 16.18
N HIS A 97 -7.95 20.88 15.84
CA HIS A 97 -6.89 20.28 15.06
C HIS A 97 -6.84 20.84 13.64
N VAL A 98 -7.99 20.96 12.98
CA VAL A 98 -8.08 21.57 11.63
C VAL A 98 -7.55 23.00 11.66
N LYS A 99 -7.93 23.79 12.67
CA LYS A 99 -7.43 25.16 12.82
C LYS A 99 -5.92 25.18 13.01
N TRP A 100 -5.40 24.37 13.89
CA TRP A 100 -3.95 24.27 14.12
C TRP A 100 -3.19 23.93 12.84
N VAL A 101 -3.63 22.94 12.09
CA VAL A 101 -2.99 22.56 10.80
C VAL A 101 -3.04 23.72 9.82
N HIS A 102 -4.19 24.39 9.69
CA HIS A 102 -4.34 25.55 8.79
C HIS A 102 -3.41 26.71 9.17
N ASP A 103 -3.20 26.94 10.45
CA ASP A 103 -2.28 27.97 10.92
C ASP A 103 -0.82 27.59 10.64
N GLU A 104 -0.43 26.32 10.89
CA GLU A 104 0.90 25.80 10.60
C GLU A 104 1.24 25.81 9.09
N MET A 105 0.26 25.61 8.21
CA MET A 105 0.47 25.61 6.76
C MET A 105 1.03 26.94 6.24
N VAL A 106 0.67 28.06 6.86
CA VAL A 106 1.08 29.42 6.45
C VAL A 106 2.17 30.02 7.35
N ASN A 107 2.46 29.40 8.48
CA ASN A 107 3.48 29.85 9.41
C ASN A 107 4.89 29.54 8.88
N LYS A 108 5.67 30.58 8.59
CA LYS A 108 7.04 30.44 8.05
C LYS A 108 8.01 29.76 9.00
N ASN A 109 7.71 29.78 10.30
CA ASN A 109 8.54 29.16 11.35
C ASN A 109 8.05 27.78 11.76
N SER A 110 7.03 27.24 11.08
CA SER A 110 6.50 25.91 11.38
C SER A 110 7.49 24.80 11.06
N GLU A 111 7.62 23.85 11.96
CA GLU A 111 8.40 22.64 11.78
C GLU A 111 7.62 21.52 11.09
N LEU A 112 6.33 21.73 10.78
CA LEU A 112 5.49 20.74 10.14
C LEU A 112 5.98 20.45 8.71
N LYS A 113 6.33 19.18 8.45
CA LYS A 113 6.96 18.74 7.20
C LYS A 113 6.05 17.94 6.27
N LEU A 114 5.07 17.22 6.82
CA LEU A 114 4.19 16.36 6.07
C LEU A 114 2.75 16.52 6.55
N ILE A 115 1.84 16.70 5.59
CA ILE A 115 0.40 16.75 5.84
C ILE A 115 -0.25 15.69 4.97
N TYR A 116 -0.84 14.68 5.62
CA TYR A 116 -1.55 13.58 4.97
C TYR A 116 -3.04 13.91 4.85
N VAL A 117 -3.58 13.75 3.67
CA VAL A 117 -5.01 13.95 3.39
C VAL A 117 -5.54 12.85 2.48
N THR A 118 -6.85 12.64 2.51
CA THR A 118 -7.53 11.78 1.54
C THR A 118 -7.79 12.54 0.23
N PRO A 119 -7.97 11.86 -0.90
CA PRO A 119 -8.34 12.51 -2.16
C PRO A 119 -9.67 13.28 -2.07
N GLU A 120 -10.62 12.82 -1.25
CA GLU A 120 -11.88 13.51 -0.98
C GLU A 120 -11.67 14.90 -0.39
N LYS A 121 -10.64 15.09 0.42
CA LYS A 121 -10.31 16.38 1.01
C LYS A 121 -9.99 17.41 -0.08
N ILE A 122 -9.27 17.01 -1.11
CA ILE A 122 -8.95 17.86 -2.26
C ILE A 122 -10.20 18.12 -3.10
N ALA A 123 -10.98 17.07 -3.37
CA ALA A 123 -12.16 17.16 -4.23
C ALA A 123 -13.29 18.02 -3.62
N LYS A 124 -13.45 18.01 -2.30
CA LYS A 124 -14.66 18.51 -1.63
C LYS A 124 -14.44 19.70 -0.70
N SER A 125 -13.24 19.96 -0.21
CA SER A 125 -12.98 21.01 0.76
C SER A 125 -12.43 22.30 0.12
N LYS A 126 -13.32 23.25 -0.16
CA LYS A 126 -12.92 24.57 -0.65
C LYS A 126 -12.05 25.33 0.35
N MET A 127 -12.31 25.16 1.65
CA MET A 127 -11.52 25.80 2.71
C MET A 127 -10.08 25.28 2.71
N PHE A 128 -9.88 23.98 2.58
CA PHE A 128 -8.54 23.41 2.52
C PHE A 128 -7.78 23.88 1.28
N MET A 129 -8.44 23.91 0.12
CA MET A 129 -7.84 24.45 -1.10
C MET A 129 -7.43 25.91 -0.99
N SER A 130 -8.25 26.74 -0.35
CA SER A 130 -7.90 28.14 -0.05
C SER A 130 -6.69 28.27 0.87
N ARG A 131 -6.55 27.36 1.85
CA ARG A 131 -5.35 27.34 2.71
C ARG A 131 -4.10 26.88 1.96
N LEU A 132 -4.23 25.91 1.04
CA LEU A 132 -3.12 25.54 0.17
C LEU A 132 -2.64 26.71 -0.70
N GLU A 133 -3.56 27.49 -1.26
CA GLU A 133 -3.23 28.71 -2.02
C GLU A 133 -2.39 29.69 -1.19
N LYS A 134 -2.84 29.98 0.03
CA LYS A 134 -2.10 30.86 0.95
C LYS A 134 -0.73 30.29 1.34
N ALA A 135 -0.64 28.98 1.58
CA ALA A 135 0.61 28.31 1.87
C ALA A 135 1.56 28.34 0.67
N TYR A 136 1.03 28.20 -0.54
CA TYR A 136 1.80 28.30 -1.77
C TYR A 136 2.37 29.71 -1.99
N GLU A 137 1.57 30.75 -1.80
CA GLU A 137 2.00 32.15 -1.83
C GLU A 137 3.08 32.44 -0.79
N ALA A 138 2.96 31.84 0.40
CA ALA A 138 3.96 31.93 1.46
C ALA A 138 5.22 31.08 1.23
N ARG A 139 5.30 30.35 0.11
CA ARG A 139 6.37 29.41 -0.25
C ARG A 139 6.53 28.25 0.75
N ARG A 140 5.45 27.89 1.40
CA ARG A 140 5.41 26.75 2.34
C ARG A 140 4.99 25.44 1.68
N PHE A 141 4.18 25.49 0.63
CA PHE A 141 3.71 24.31 -0.10
C PHE A 141 4.67 23.98 -1.23
N THR A 142 5.55 23.02 -1.01
CA THR A 142 6.70 22.75 -1.89
C THR A 142 6.60 21.49 -2.73
N ARG A 143 5.85 20.48 -2.26
CA ARG A 143 5.76 19.17 -2.93
C ARG A 143 4.42 18.51 -2.73
N ILE A 144 4.03 17.74 -3.72
CA ILE A 144 2.83 16.89 -3.71
C ILE A 144 3.29 15.44 -3.86
N ALA A 145 2.89 14.58 -2.93
CA ALA A 145 3.06 13.15 -3.06
C ALA A 145 1.68 12.50 -3.22
N VAL A 146 1.48 11.77 -4.32
CA VAL A 146 0.25 11.01 -4.57
C VAL A 146 0.58 9.53 -4.44
N ASP A 147 0.14 8.94 -3.35
CA ASP A 147 0.28 7.50 -3.14
C ASP A 147 -0.82 6.75 -3.88
N GLU A 148 -0.53 5.51 -4.27
CA GLU A 148 -1.47 4.66 -5.00
C GLU A 148 -2.01 5.31 -6.29
N VAL A 149 -1.12 5.88 -7.12
CA VAL A 149 -1.52 6.60 -8.35
C VAL A 149 -2.32 5.76 -9.33
N HIS A 150 -2.25 4.42 -9.26
CA HIS A 150 -3.10 3.54 -10.06
C HIS A 150 -4.61 3.79 -9.82
N CYS A 151 -4.98 4.34 -8.66
CA CYS A 151 -6.36 4.71 -8.35
C CYS A 151 -6.92 5.83 -9.24
N CYS A 152 -6.06 6.58 -9.94
CA CYS A 152 -6.49 7.60 -10.91
C CYS A 152 -7.19 7.00 -12.13
N SER A 153 -6.80 5.79 -12.53
CA SER A 153 -7.20 5.19 -13.80
C SER A 153 -8.36 4.22 -13.64
N GLN A 154 -9.35 4.34 -14.51
CA GLN A 154 -10.44 3.36 -14.62
C GLN A 154 -9.95 1.98 -15.08
N TRP A 155 -8.77 1.91 -15.69
CA TRP A 155 -8.14 0.68 -16.14
C TRP A 155 -7.28 0.02 -15.05
N GLY A 156 -7.10 0.71 -13.91
CA GLY A 156 -6.46 0.17 -12.72
C GLY A 156 -7.37 -0.79 -11.95
N HIS A 157 -6.77 -1.58 -11.09
CA HIS A 157 -7.48 -2.59 -10.26
C HIS A 157 -8.21 -2.01 -9.04
N ASP A 158 -7.98 -0.75 -8.68
CA ASP A 158 -8.61 -0.06 -7.54
C ASP A 158 -8.91 1.40 -7.92
N PHE A 159 -9.78 1.59 -8.93
CA PHE A 159 -10.17 2.92 -9.34
C PHE A 159 -10.97 3.65 -8.26
N ARG A 160 -10.60 4.91 -7.99
CA ARG A 160 -11.29 5.78 -7.04
C ARG A 160 -11.64 7.11 -7.68
N PRO A 161 -12.94 7.44 -7.83
CA PRO A 161 -13.38 8.64 -8.56
C PRO A 161 -12.77 9.95 -8.07
N ASP A 162 -12.55 10.10 -6.77
CA ASP A 162 -12.01 11.34 -6.18
C ASP A 162 -10.55 11.62 -6.59
N TYR A 163 -9.80 10.60 -7.07
CA TYR A 163 -8.47 10.82 -7.66
C TYR A 163 -8.48 11.65 -8.93
N LYS A 164 -9.60 11.67 -9.68
CA LYS A 164 -9.72 12.51 -10.88
C LYS A 164 -9.64 14.00 -10.58
N ALA A 165 -10.02 14.41 -9.39
CA ALA A 165 -9.94 15.81 -8.97
C ALA A 165 -8.51 16.28 -8.70
N LEU A 166 -7.54 15.37 -8.51
CA LEU A 166 -6.18 15.73 -8.12
C LEU A 166 -5.40 16.51 -9.18
N GLY A 167 -5.82 16.46 -10.44
CA GLY A 167 -5.22 17.26 -11.51
C GLY A 167 -5.27 18.77 -11.25
N ILE A 168 -6.21 19.24 -10.42
CA ILE A 168 -6.30 20.64 -10.02
C ILE A 168 -5.03 21.11 -9.29
N LEU A 169 -4.38 20.23 -8.55
CA LEU A 169 -3.18 20.58 -7.77
C LEU A 169 -2.04 21.07 -8.66
N LYS A 170 -1.77 20.41 -9.78
CA LYS A 170 -0.72 20.85 -10.70
C LYS A 170 -1.11 22.10 -11.48
N ARG A 171 -2.39 22.25 -11.81
CA ARG A 171 -2.87 23.46 -12.48
C ARG A 171 -2.79 24.69 -11.61
N GLN A 172 -3.11 24.57 -10.33
CA GLN A 172 -3.07 25.69 -9.38
C GLN A 172 -1.69 25.91 -8.75
N PHE A 173 -0.90 24.85 -8.59
CA PHE A 173 0.39 24.88 -7.90
C PHE A 173 1.53 24.34 -8.80
N PRO A 174 1.82 24.99 -9.92
CA PRO A 174 2.76 24.46 -10.91
C PRO A 174 4.20 24.29 -10.39
N ASN A 175 4.61 25.06 -9.40
CA ASN A 175 5.95 24.98 -8.81
C ASN A 175 6.07 23.94 -7.69
N ALA A 176 4.96 23.38 -7.23
CA ALA A 176 5.00 22.22 -6.32
C ALA A 176 5.24 20.97 -7.14
N SER A 177 6.42 20.36 -7.01
CA SER A 177 6.74 19.13 -7.75
C SER A 177 5.88 17.96 -7.28
N LEU A 178 5.44 17.13 -8.22
CA LEU A 178 4.60 15.98 -7.91
C LEU A 178 5.40 14.67 -8.03
N ILE A 179 5.32 13.88 -7.00
CA ILE A 179 5.79 12.48 -6.99
C ILE A 179 4.58 11.55 -6.88
N GLY A 180 4.45 10.65 -7.84
CA GLY A 180 3.42 9.60 -7.83
C GLY A 180 4.03 8.25 -7.55
N LEU A 181 3.37 7.45 -6.72
CA LEU A 181 3.87 6.16 -6.27
C LEU A 181 2.81 5.08 -6.41
N THR A 182 3.24 3.90 -6.82
CA THR A 182 2.39 2.70 -6.82
C THR A 182 3.24 1.44 -6.73
N ALA A 183 2.66 0.39 -6.19
CA ALA A 183 3.28 -0.94 -6.20
C ALA A 183 3.06 -1.67 -7.52
N THR A 184 1.95 -1.42 -8.19
CA THR A 184 1.54 -2.16 -9.39
C THR A 184 0.84 -1.24 -10.38
N ALA A 185 1.36 -1.12 -11.59
CA ALA A 185 0.67 -0.45 -12.68
C ALA A 185 1.20 -0.89 -14.04
N THR A 186 0.31 -1.07 -15.01
CA THR A 186 0.69 -1.24 -16.40
C THR A 186 1.06 0.10 -17.02
N ASN A 187 1.77 0.08 -18.15
CA ASN A 187 2.10 1.32 -18.86
C ASN A 187 0.85 2.13 -19.24
N HIS A 188 -0.24 1.45 -19.59
CA HIS A 188 -1.50 2.10 -19.91
C HIS A 188 -2.08 2.85 -18.69
N VAL A 189 -2.09 2.22 -17.53
CA VAL A 189 -2.54 2.83 -16.27
C VAL A 189 -1.67 4.02 -15.89
N LEU A 190 -0.35 3.91 -16.03
CA LEU A 190 0.59 5.01 -15.74
C LEU A 190 0.37 6.20 -16.67
N THR A 191 0.21 5.97 -17.97
CA THR A 191 -0.04 7.02 -18.96
C THR A 191 -1.36 7.74 -18.68
N ASP A 192 -2.40 6.99 -18.35
CA ASP A 192 -3.71 7.54 -17.98
C ASP A 192 -3.63 8.39 -16.69
N ALA A 193 -2.96 7.88 -15.66
CA ALA A 193 -2.73 8.61 -14.41
C ALA A 193 -1.93 9.92 -14.63
N GLN A 194 -0.92 9.90 -15.49
CA GLN A 194 -0.16 11.11 -15.83
C GLN A 194 -1.03 12.18 -16.47
N LYS A 195 -1.95 11.80 -17.37
CA LYS A 195 -2.91 12.72 -17.98
C LYS A 195 -3.86 13.31 -16.95
N ILE A 196 -4.43 12.47 -16.08
CA ILE A 196 -5.37 12.89 -15.04
C ILE A 196 -4.70 13.86 -14.05
N LEU A 197 -3.45 13.60 -13.69
CA LEU A 197 -2.68 14.44 -12.78
C LEU A 197 -2.03 15.66 -13.45
N CYS A 198 -2.22 15.84 -14.76
CA CYS A 198 -1.63 16.94 -15.55
C CYS A 198 -0.09 16.98 -15.52
N ILE A 199 0.56 15.82 -15.58
CA ILE A 199 2.03 15.65 -15.58
C ILE A 199 2.51 14.73 -16.68
N GLU A 200 2.01 14.92 -17.89
CA GLU A 200 2.31 14.03 -19.03
C GLU A 200 3.81 13.93 -19.37
N LYS A 201 4.59 14.91 -18.97
CA LYS A 201 6.06 14.91 -19.13
C LYS A 201 6.73 14.69 -17.78
N CYS A 202 6.66 13.48 -17.24
CA CYS A 202 7.34 13.13 -16.01
C CYS A 202 8.34 12.01 -16.22
N PHE A 203 9.32 11.94 -15.33
CA PHE A 203 10.20 10.77 -15.23
C PHE A 203 9.41 9.59 -14.69
N THR A 204 9.69 8.41 -15.22
CA THR A 204 9.08 7.17 -14.70
C THR A 204 10.19 6.17 -14.40
N PHE A 205 10.26 5.74 -13.15
CA PHE A 205 11.16 4.68 -12.71
C PHE A 205 10.34 3.46 -12.31
N THR A 206 10.72 2.31 -12.84
CA THR A 206 10.06 1.04 -12.53
C THR A 206 11.08 0.06 -11.99
N ALA A 207 10.89 -0.37 -10.74
CA ALA A 207 11.70 -1.40 -10.13
C ALA A 207 11.34 -2.78 -10.69
N SER A 208 12.27 -3.73 -10.58
CA SER A 208 11.98 -5.12 -10.91
C SER A 208 10.90 -5.66 -9.98
N PHE A 209 9.89 -6.32 -10.55
CA PHE A 209 8.85 -7.04 -9.81
C PHE A 209 9.31 -8.41 -9.33
N ASN A 210 10.49 -8.84 -9.74
CA ASN A 210 11.02 -10.12 -9.30
C ASN A 210 11.42 -10.08 -7.81
N ARG A 211 10.79 -10.94 -7.04
CA ARG A 211 11.08 -11.17 -5.62
C ARG A 211 11.73 -12.56 -5.49
N PRO A 212 13.05 -12.67 -5.63
CA PRO A 212 13.74 -13.97 -5.67
C PRO A 212 13.63 -14.78 -4.37
N ASN A 213 13.36 -14.10 -3.26
CA ASN A 213 13.15 -14.73 -1.96
C ASN A 213 11.76 -15.35 -1.76
N LEU A 214 10.81 -15.08 -2.67
CA LEU A 214 9.46 -15.65 -2.58
C LEU A 214 9.34 -16.90 -3.44
N TYR A 215 8.80 -17.95 -2.86
CA TYR A 215 8.42 -19.17 -3.55
C TYR A 215 6.91 -19.17 -3.81
N TYR A 216 6.50 -19.35 -5.06
CA TYR A 216 5.11 -19.37 -5.47
C TYR A 216 4.64 -20.77 -5.80
N GLU A 217 3.56 -21.20 -5.18
CA GLU A 217 2.95 -22.52 -5.38
C GLU A 217 1.45 -22.40 -5.56
N VAL A 218 0.89 -23.13 -6.50
CA VAL A 218 -0.56 -23.30 -6.64
C VAL A 218 -0.91 -24.75 -6.33
N ARG A 219 -1.84 -24.93 -5.41
CA ARG A 219 -2.35 -26.24 -4.98
C ARG A 219 -3.81 -26.40 -5.38
N GLN A 220 -4.21 -27.61 -5.67
CA GLN A 220 -5.63 -27.93 -5.82
C GLN A 220 -6.33 -27.80 -4.46
N LYS A 221 -7.39 -27.04 -4.45
CA LYS A 221 -8.23 -26.88 -3.26
C LYS A 221 -9.02 -28.16 -3.00
N PRO A 222 -8.89 -28.79 -1.82
CA PRO A 222 -9.71 -29.94 -1.47
C PRO A 222 -11.21 -29.57 -1.51
N SER A 223 -12.05 -30.49 -1.99
CA SER A 223 -13.50 -30.28 -2.08
C SER A 223 -14.20 -30.34 -0.72
N ASN A 224 -13.64 -31.10 0.21
CA ASN A 224 -14.12 -31.20 1.59
C ASN A 224 -13.45 -30.13 2.46
N THR A 225 -14.24 -29.37 3.20
CA THR A 225 -13.75 -28.27 4.06
C THR A 225 -12.83 -28.80 5.17
N GLU A 226 -13.12 -29.97 5.75
CA GLU A 226 -12.28 -30.54 6.81
C GLU A 226 -10.90 -30.92 6.28
N ASP A 227 -10.84 -31.60 5.12
CA ASP A 227 -9.59 -31.95 4.46
C ASP A 227 -8.77 -30.70 4.09
N PHE A 228 -9.46 -29.64 3.69
CA PHE A 228 -8.81 -28.38 3.35
C PHE A 228 -8.18 -27.73 4.59
N ILE A 229 -8.90 -27.64 5.69
CA ILE A 229 -8.36 -27.12 6.95
C ILE A 229 -7.21 -27.98 7.46
N GLU A 230 -7.32 -29.30 7.38
CA GLU A 230 -6.23 -30.21 7.76
C GLU A 230 -4.96 -29.97 6.94
N ASP A 231 -5.10 -29.73 5.63
CA ASP A 231 -3.95 -29.44 4.75
C ASP A 231 -3.24 -28.14 5.17
N ILE A 232 -4.02 -27.11 5.45
CA ILE A 232 -3.48 -25.82 5.96
C ILE A 232 -2.79 -26.02 7.33
N VAL A 233 -3.42 -26.77 8.24
CA VAL A 233 -2.84 -27.03 9.58
C VAL A 233 -1.53 -27.82 9.49
N LYS A 234 -1.44 -28.79 8.61
CA LYS A 234 -0.19 -29.52 8.34
C LYS A 234 0.93 -28.60 7.88
N LEU A 235 0.63 -27.64 7.01
CA LEU A 235 1.61 -26.62 6.58
C LEU A 235 2.07 -25.77 7.76
N ILE A 236 1.13 -25.24 8.54
CA ILE A 236 1.44 -24.34 9.65
C ILE A 236 2.24 -25.05 10.75
N ASN A 237 1.84 -26.25 11.14
CA ASN A 237 2.52 -27.02 12.20
C ASN A 237 3.82 -27.69 11.75
N GLY A 238 3.98 -27.91 10.46
CA GLY A 238 5.17 -28.51 9.87
C GLY A 238 6.12 -27.48 9.33
N ARG A 239 5.92 -27.09 8.06
CA ARG A 239 6.81 -26.19 7.33
C ARG A 239 6.96 -24.80 7.99
N TYR A 240 5.90 -24.30 8.60
CA TYR A 240 5.85 -22.94 9.17
C TYR A 240 5.72 -22.90 10.68
N LYS A 241 6.15 -23.96 11.36
CA LYS A 241 6.08 -24.04 12.82
C LYS A 241 6.73 -22.83 13.50
N GLY A 242 5.95 -22.13 14.34
CA GLY A 242 6.42 -20.96 15.07
C GLY A 242 6.66 -19.70 14.22
N GLN A 243 6.27 -19.71 12.95
CA GLN A 243 6.49 -18.59 12.01
C GLN A 243 5.20 -17.84 11.74
N SER A 244 5.31 -16.53 11.52
CA SER A 244 4.17 -15.67 11.21
C SER A 244 3.68 -15.82 9.77
N GLY A 245 2.37 -15.79 9.61
CA GLY A 245 1.75 -15.84 8.30
C GLY A 245 0.41 -15.13 8.20
N ILE A 246 -0.08 -15.05 6.97
CA ILE A 246 -1.37 -14.49 6.61
C ILE A 246 -2.13 -15.51 5.77
N ILE A 247 -3.44 -15.66 6.04
CA ILE A 247 -4.35 -16.42 5.19
C ILE A 247 -5.40 -15.45 4.65
N TYR A 248 -5.45 -15.30 3.33
CA TYR A 248 -6.46 -14.49 2.66
C TYR A 248 -7.67 -15.33 2.27
N CYS A 249 -8.85 -14.89 2.69
CA CYS A 249 -10.14 -15.49 2.37
C CYS A 249 -10.97 -14.57 1.47
N PHE A 250 -11.88 -15.17 0.73
CA PHE A 250 -12.80 -14.46 -0.17
C PHE A 250 -13.80 -13.58 0.59
N SER A 251 -14.42 -14.09 1.64
CA SER A 251 -15.48 -13.42 2.40
C SER A 251 -15.16 -13.31 3.88
N GLN A 252 -15.83 -12.37 4.55
CA GLN A 252 -15.76 -12.23 6.00
C GLN A 252 -16.16 -13.51 6.70
N LYS A 253 -17.25 -14.14 6.24
CA LYS A 253 -17.72 -15.42 6.76
C LYS A 253 -16.66 -16.52 6.66
N ASP A 254 -16.00 -16.62 5.51
CA ASP A 254 -14.91 -17.58 5.33
C ASP A 254 -13.75 -17.30 6.29
N SER A 255 -13.37 -16.03 6.46
CA SER A 255 -12.28 -15.65 7.37
C SER A 255 -12.60 -16.01 8.83
N GLU A 256 -13.83 -15.79 9.28
CA GLU A 256 -14.27 -16.15 10.63
C GLU A 256 -14.33 -17.67 10.84
N GLN A 257 -14.86 -18.41 9.87
CA GLN A 257 -14.95 -19.87 9.94
C GLN A 257 -13.57 -20.53 9.95
N VAL A 258 -12.67 -20.08 9.08
CA VAL A 258 -11.28 -20.59 9.04
C VAL A 258 -10.56 -20.28 10.34
N THR A 259 -10.74 -19.08 10.89
CA THR A 259 -10.15 -18.68 12.17
C THR A 259 -10.59 -19.62 13.30
N VAL A 260 -11.88 -19.86 13.42
CA VAL A 260 -12.44 -20.78 14.46
C VAL A 260 -11.90 -22.19 14.27
N SER A 261 -11.87 -22.70 13.04
CA SER A 261 -11.34 -24.04 12.75
C SER A 261 -9.87 -24.18 13.12
N LEU A 262 -9.06 -23.17 12.84
CA LEU A 262 -7.64 -23.15 13.21
C LEU A 262 -7.44 -23.07 14.72
N GLN A 263 -8.22 -22.25 15.42
CA GLN A 263 -8.19 -22.14 16.87
C GLN A 263 -8.55 -23.46 17.55
N ASN A 264 -9.57 -24.15 17.04
CA ASN A 264 -9.99 -25.47 17.54
C ASN A 264 -8.91 -26.54 17.37
N LEU A 265 -8.00 -26.37 16.44
CA LEU A 265 -6.86 -27.24 16.19
C LEU A 265 -5.55 -26.74 16.83
N GLY A 266 -5.65 -25.79 17.75
CA GLY A 266 -4.53 -25.31 18.57
C GLY A 266 -3.65 -24.26 17.90
N ILE A 267 -4.07 -23.64 16.80
CA ILE A 267 -3.32 -22.57 16.15
C ILE A 267 -3.81 -21.21 16.68
N HIS A 268 -2.88 -20.38 17.11
CA HIS A 268 -3.18 -19.01 17.51
C HIS A 268 -3.45 -18.15 16.26
N ALA A 269 -4.74 -17.99 15.95
CA ALA A 269 -5.22 -17.24 14.79
C ALA A 269 -6.19 -16.13 15.20
N GLY A 270 -6.23 -15.06 14.42
CA GLY A 270 -7.18 -13.97 14.57
C GLY A 270 -7.79 -13.58 13.23
N ALA A 271 -9.10 -13.31 13.21
CA ALA A 271 -9.80 -12.84 12.02
C ALA A 271 -9.62 -11.32 11.85
N TYR A 272 -9.50 -10.88 10.60
CA TYR A 272 -9.42 -9.45 10.26
C TYR A 272 -10.22 -9.14 8.99
N HIS A 273 -11.29 -8.35 9.12
CA HIS A 273 -12.10 -7.91 7.98
C HIS A 273 -12.73 -6.52 8.21
N ALA A 274 -13.33 -5.95 7.19
CA ALA A 274 -13.83 -4.58 7.19
C ALA A 274 -14.89 -4.30 8.29
N ASN A 275 -15.72 -5.28 8.63
CA ASN A 275 -16.82 -5.13 9.59
C ASN A 275 -16.41 -5.33 11.07
N LEU A 276 -15.14 -5.59 11.36
CA LEU A 276 -14.66 -5.55 12.73
C LEU A 276 -14.66 -4.13 13.27
N GLU A 277 -14.94 -3.99 14.57
CA GLU A 277 -14.76 -2.71 15.25
C GLU A 277 -13.32 -2.23 15.21
N PRO A 278 -13.06 -0.91 15.16
CA PRO A 278 -11.69 -0.39 15.08
C PRO A 278 -10.76 -0.89 16.19
N GLU A 279 -11.29 -1.06 17.40
CA GLU A 279 -10.52 -1.58 18.55
C GLU A 279 -10.10 -3.04 18.34
N ASP A 280 -10.99 -3.87 17.78
CA ASP A 280 -10.71 -5.28 17.47
C ASP A 280 -9.66 -5.39 16.36
N LYS A 281 -9.76 -4.56 15.31
CA LYS A 281 -8.75 -4.47 14.24
C LYS A 281 -7.38 -4.15 14.81
N THR A 282 -7.30 -3.14 15.64
CA THR A 282 -6.05 -2.73 16.29
C THR A 282 -5.50 -3.83 17.18
N THR A 283 -6.34 -4.50 17.93
CA THR A 283 -5.96 -5.59 18.83
C THR A 283 -5.37 -6.78 18.07
N VAL A 284 -6.04 -7.23 17.00
CA VAL A 284 -5.57 -8.35 16.18
C VAL A 284 -4.23 -7.99 15.51
N HIS A 285 -4.12 -6.81 14.93
CA HIS A 285 -2.90 -6.34 14.29
C HIS A 285 -1.73 -6.25 15.30
N ARG A 286 -1.96 -5.68 16.47
CA ARG A 286 -0.95 -5.58 17.54
C ARG A 286 -0.47 -6.96 18.00
N LYS A 287 -1.39 -7.87 18.29
CA LYS A 287 -1.07 -9.22 18.75
C LYS A 287 -0.28 -10.00 17.71
N TRP A 288 -0.65 -9.88 16.44
CA TRP A 288 0.08 -10.52 15.35
C TRP A 288 1.48 -9.92 15.16
N SER A 289 1.60 -8.60 15.20
CA SER A 289 2.90 -7.91 15.13
C SER A 289 3.83 -8.29 16.28
N ALA A 290 3.27 -8.53 17.46
CA ALA A 290 4.01 -8.98 18.67
C ALA A 290 4.24 -10.50 18.74
N ASN A 291 3.82 -11.26 17.71
CA ASN A 291 3.88 -12.74 17.68
C ASN A 291 3.03 -13.45 18.76
N GLU A 292 2.08 -12.76 19.36
CA GLU A 292 1.09 -13.37 20.26
C GLU A 292 0.05 -14.19 19.49
N ILE A 293 -0.23 -13.78 18.24
CA ILE A 293 -0.99 -14.52 17.24
C ILE A 293 -0.04 -14.92 16.12
N GLN A 294 -0.05 -16.17 15.71
CA GLN A 294 0.79 -16.67 14.64
C GLN A 294 0.26 -16.29 13.25
N VAL A 295 -1.07 -16.42 13.07
CA VAL A 295 -1.72 -16.28 11.77
C VAL A 295 -2.87 -15.28 11.84
N VAL A 296 -2.87 -14.32 10.92
CA VAL A 296 -4.05 -13.50 10.65
C VAL A 296 -4.81 -14.10 9.48
N VAL A 297 -6.10 -14.35 9.69
CA VAL A 297 -7.02 -14.84 8.67
C VAL A 297 -7.87 -13.66 8.21
N ALA A 298 -7.65 -13.18 7.00
CA ALA A 298 -8.14 -11.89 6.58
C ALA A 298 -8.85 -11.91 5.22
N THR A 299 -9.66 -10.90 5.00
CA THR A 299 -10.08 -10.48 3.66
C THR A 299 -9.11 -9.43 3.12
N VAL A 300 -9.33 -8.97 1.88
CA VAL A 300 -8.53 -7.90 1.25
C VAL A 300 -8.45 -6.60 2.07
N ALA A 301 -9.35 -6.42 3.03
CA ALA A 301 -9.30 -5.28 3.95
C ALA A 301 -8.04 -5.25 4.82
N PHE A 302 -7.42 -6.42 5.05
CA PHE A 302 -6.11 -6.52 5.70
C PHE A 302 -5.01 -6.36 4.66
N GLY A 303 -4.65 -5.16 4.40
CA GLY A 303 -3.74 -5.06 3.29
C GLY A 303 -2.89 -3.82 3.24
N MET A 304 -3.44 -2.67 3.24
CA MET A 304 -2.65 -1.46 3.12
C MET A 304 -2.10 -1.05 4.49
N GLY A 305 -0.80 -0.79 4.57
CA GLY A 305 -0.14 -0.32 5.79
C GLY A 305 0.49 -1.40 6.68
N ILE A 306 0.31 -2.69 6.37
CA ILE A 306 0.95 -3.74 7.16
C ILE A 306 2.42 -3.85 6.78
N ASP A 307 3.29 -3.61 7.74
CA ASP A 307 4.73 -3.68 7.59
C ASP A 307 5.36 -4.61 8.64
N LYS A 308 4.94 -5.89 8.63
CA LYS A 308 5.62 -6.93 9.41
C LYS A 308 6.68 -7.57 8.50
N PRO A 309 7.97 -7.40 8.80
CA PRO A 309 9.04 -7.83 7.88
C PRO A 309 9.21 -9.35 7.80
N ASP A 310 8.91 -10.07 8.86
CA ASP A 310 9.18 -11.50 9.05
C ASP A 310 8.00 -12.42 8.74
N VAL A 311 7.12 -12.04 7.83
CA VAL A 311 6.04 -12.90 7.33
C VAL A 311 6.64 -14.00 6.47
N ARG A 312 6.53 -15.25 6.95
CA ARG A 312 7.14 -16.41 6.27
C ARG A 312 6.23 -17.10 5.29
N PHE A 313 4.91 -16.90 5.39
CA PHE A 313 3.96 -17.46 4.44
C PHE A 313 2.75 -16.57 4.27
N VAL A 314 2.24 -16.56 3.03
CA VAL A 314 0.94 -16.01 2.66
C VAL A 314 0.18 -17.12 1.94
N ILE A 315 -0.93 -17.56 2.52
CA ILE A 315 -1.81 -18.58 1.95
C ILE A 315 -3.07 -17.90 1.42
N HIS A 316 -3.40 -18.15 0.16
CA HIS A 316 -4.69 -17.78 -0.41
C HIS A 316 -5.65 -18.97 -0.32
N HIS A 317 -6.64 -18.85 0.55
CA HIS A 317 -7.74 -19.80 0.72
C HIS A 317 -8.61 -19.89 -0.54
N SER A 318 -8.72 -18.81 -1.26
CA SER A 318 -9.34 -18.68 -2.58
C SER A 318 -8.47 -17.77 -3.45
N MET A 319 -8.55 -17.91 -4.78
CA MET A 319 -7.79 -17.02 -5.67
C MET A 319 -8.22 -15.57 -5.54
N SER A 320 -7.31 -14.66 -5.79
CA SER A 320 -7.57 -13.22 -5.87
C SER A 320 -8.37 -12.88 -7.13
N LYS A 321 -9.00 -11.72 -7.14
CA LYS A 321 -9.79 -11.26 -8.28
C LYS A 321 -8.96 -10.83 -9.49
N SER A 322 -7.66 -10.57 -9.31
CA SER A 322 -6.72 -10.17 -10.36
C SER A 322 -5.28 -10.53 -10.01
N MET A 323 -4.41 -10.54 -11.00
CA MET A 323 -2.97 -10.75 -10.80
C MET A 323 -2.36 -9.62 -9.96
N GLU A 324 -2.79 -8.39 -10.15
CA GLU A 324 -2.32 -7.23 -9.38
C GLU A 324 -2.68 -7.36 -7.90
N ASN A 325 -3.90 -7.76 -7.59
CA ASN A 325 -4.31 -8.03 -6.21
C ASN A 325 -3.50 -9.17 -5.59
N TYR A 326 -3.33 -10.26 -6.34
CA TYR A 326 -2.54 -11.40 -5.88
C TYR A 326 -1.08 -11.02 -5.61
N TYR A 327 -0.46 -10.27 -6.52
CA TYR A 327 0.91 -9.77 -6.35
C TYR A 327 1.03 -8.88 -5.11
N GLN A 328 0.09 -7.97 -4.90
CA GLN A 328 0.07 -7.07 -3.75
C GLN A 328 -0.12 -7.83 -2.43
N GLU A 329 -1.05 -8.78 -2.39
CA GLU A 329 -1.33 -9.59 -1.21
C GLU A 329 -0.18 -10.54 -0.88
N SER A 330 0.32 -11.29 -1.87
CA SER A 330 1.45 -12.19 -1.70
C SER A 330 2.77 -11.46 -1.41
N GLY A 331 2.93 -10.26 -1.91
CA GLY A 331 4.10 -9.39 -1.69
C GLY A 331 4.30 -8.95 -0.24
N ARG A 332 3.35 -9.26 0.65
CA ARG A 332 3.51 -9.03 2.11
C ARG A 332 4.45 -10.03 2.76
N ALA A 333 4.69 -11.17 2.10
CA ALA A 333 5.66 -12.15 2.57
C ALA A 333 7.09 -11.66 2.36
N GLY A 334 7.98 -12.01 3.29
CA GLY A 334 9.42 -11.85 3.13
C GLY A 334 9.92 -10.44 2.85
N ARG A 335 9.37 -9.43 3.50
CA ARG A 335 9.81 -8.03 3.35
C ARG A 335 11.22 -7.77 3.90
N ASP A 336 11.72 -8.69 4.71
CA ASP A 336 13.09 -8.73 5.23
C ASP A 336 14.09 -9.37 4.26
N ASP A 337 13.67 -9.67 3.02
CA ASP A 337 14.44 -10.35 1.99
C ASP A 337 14.81 -11.82 2.33
N MET A 338 14.28 -12.35 3.43
CA MET A 338 14.41 -13.75 3.78
C MET A 338 13.40 -14.61 3.02
N LYS A 339 13.69 -15.90 2.86
CA LYS A 339 12.80 -16.84 2.17
C LYS A 339 11.40 -16.85 2.78
N ALA A 340 10.40 -16.79 1.93
CA ALA A 340 9.00 -16.91 2.29
C ALA A 340 8.21 -17.57 1.16
N ASP A 341 7.07 -18.16 1.52
CA ASP A 341 6.23 -18.92 0.58
C ASP A 341 4.89 -18.24 0.36
N CYS A 342 4.44 -18.27 -0.88
CA CYS A 342 3.13 -17.79 -1.32
C CYS A 342 2.36 -18.97 -1.91
N ILE A 343 1.38 -19.49 -1.18
CA ILE A 343 0.63 -20.68 -1.55
C ILE A 343 -0.80 -20.30 -1.89
N LEU A 344 -1.24 -20.62 -3.09
CA LEU A 344 -2.60 -20.38 -3.55
C LEU A 344 -3.33 -21.69 -3.74
N TYR A 345 -4.48 -21.83 -3.07
CA TYR A 345 -5.40 -22.94 -3.28
C TYR A 345 -6.41 -22.57 -4.37
N TYR A 346 -6.36 -23.31 -5.46
CA TYR A 346 -7.24 -23.14 -6.61
C TYR A 346 -8.38 -24.15 -6.59
N GLY A 347 -9.60 -23.64 -6.59
CA GLY A 347 -10.83 -24.43 -6.72
C GLY A 347 -11.71 -23.86 -7.83
N PHE A 348 -12.18 -24.70 -8.71
CA PHE A 348 -13.01 -24.28 -9.85
C PHE A 348 -14.28 -23.52 -9.42
N GLY A 349 -14.89 -23.92 -8.31
CA GLY A 349 -16.07 -23.24 -7.77
C GLY A 349 -15.86 -21.78 -7.35
N ASP A 350 -14.62 -21.40 -7.04
CA ASP A 350 -14.30 -20.02 -6.64
C ASP A 350 -14.44 -19.02 -7.81
N ILE A 351 -14.30 -19.51 -9.06
CA ILE A 351 -14.46 -18.67 -10.26
C ILE A 351 -15.85 -18.03 -10.29
N PHE A 352 -16.89 -18.80 -9.98
CA PHE A 352 -18.27 -18.30 -10.01
C PHE A 352 -18.52 -17.26 -8.92
N ARG A 353 -17.99 -17.49 -7.72
CA ARG A 353 -18.09 -16.56 -6.59
C ARG A 353 -17.42 -15.22 -6.88
N ILE A 354 -16.22 -15.25 -7.44
CA ILE A 354 -15.43 -14.05 -7.75
C ILE A 354 -15.98 -13.35 -8.97
N SER A 355 -16.45 -14.08 -9.99
CA SER A 355 -17.06 -13.52 -11.20
C SER A 355 -18.25 -12.62 -10.86
N SER A 356 -19.11 -13.03 -9.94
CA SER A 356 -20.26 -12.21 -9.51
C SER A 356 -19.84 -10.89 -8.85
N MET A 357 -18.70 -10.88 -8.18
CA MET A 357 -18.18 -9.68 -7.51
C MET A 357 -17.56 -8.67 -8.49
N VAL A 358 -16.91 -9.14 -9.55
CA VAL A 358 -16.20 -8.28 -10.50
C VAL A 358 -17.00 -7.87 -11.72
N VAL A 359 -18.24 -8.34 -11.86
CA VAL A 359 -19.09 -8.11 -13.04
C VAL A 359 -19.35 -6.61 -13.31
N MET A 360 -19.36 -5.80 -12.27
CA MET A 360 -19.58 -4.35 -12.34
C MET A 360 -18.29 -3.54 -12.56
N GLU A 361 -17.13 -4.19 -12.56
CA GLU A 361 -15.85 -3.55 -12.81
C GLU A 361 -15.56 -3.53 -14.32
N ASN A 362 -15.02 -2.43 -14.84
CA ASN A 362 -14.80 -2.23 -16.29
C ASN A 362 -13.98 -3.34 -16.97
N VAL A 363 -12.96 -3.86 -16.26
CA VAL A 363 -12.06 -4.92 -16.76
C VAL A 363 -12.02 -6.12 -15.82
N GLY A 364 -12.97 -6.22 -14.90
CA GLY A 364 -12.93 -7.21 -13.82
C GLY A 364 -12.93 -8.64 -14.32
N GLN A 365 -13.75 -8.98 -15.32
CA GLN A 365 -13.80 -10.33 -15.87
C GLN A 365 -12.52 -10.70 -16.63
N GLN A 366 -11.97 -9.79 -17.41
CA GLN A 366 -10.71 -10.02 -18.12
C GLN A 366 -9.58 -10.33 -17.12
N LYS A 367 -9.45 -9.51 -16.07
CA LYS A 367 -8.44 -9.72 -15.01
C LYS A 367 -8.66 -11.01 -14.25
N LEU A 368 -9.90 -11.41 -14.01
CA LEU A 368 -10.22 -12.70 -13.42
C LEU A 368 -9.77 -13.87 -14.31
N TYR A 369 -9.99 -13.80 -15.61
CA TYR A 369 -9.53 -14.84 -16.54
C TYR A 369 -8.00 -14.94 -16.59
N GLU A 370 -7.29 -13.84 -16.52
CA GLU A 370 -5.83 -13.83 -16.38
C GLU A 370 -5.38 -14.57 -15.11
N MET A 371 -6.07 -14.34 -14.00
CA MET A 371 -5.81 -15.03 -12.73
C MET A 371 -6.11 -16.54 -12.83
N VAL A 372 -7.20 -16.93 -13.47
CA VAL A 372 -7.54 -18.34 -13.73
C VAL A 372 -6.46 -18.99 -14.60
N SER A 373 -6.00 -18.32 -15.66
CA SER A 373 -4.92 -18.82 -16.51
C SER A 373 -3.62 -19.03 -15.71
N TYR A 374 -3.30 -18.13 -14.82
CA TYR A 374 -2.17 -18.29 -13.89
C TYR A 374 -2.32 -19.56 -13.04
N CYS A 375 -3.49 -19.78 -12.45
CA CYS A 375 -3.73 -20.93 -11.59
C CYS A 375 -3.67 -22.28 -12.33
N GLN A 376 -4.18 -22.30 -13.55
CA GLN A 376 -4.28 -23.52 -14.36
C GLN A 376 -2.99 -23.89 -15.11
N ASN A 377 -2.08 -22.95 -15.29
CA ASN A 377 -0.85 -23.20 -16.04
C ASN A 377 0.12 -24.06 -15.23
N ILE A 378 0.50 -25.20 -15.79
CA ILE A 378 1.45 -26.16 -15.19
C ILE A 378 2.78 -26.24 -15.93
N SER A 379 2.91 -25.55 -17.07
CA SER A 379 4.07 -25.67 -17.96
C SER A 379 5.11 -24.57 -17.79
N LYS A 380 4.72 -23.41 -17.25
CA LYS A 380 5.60 -22.25 -17.07
C LYS A 380 5.89 -21.96 -15.59
N SER A 381 7.06 -21.39 -15.34
CA SER A 381 7.39 -20.86 -14.01
C SER A 381 6.36 -19.82 -13.55
N ARG A 382 5.95 -19.88 -12.29
CA ARG A 382 5.01 -18.94 -11.68
C ARG A 382 5.46 -17.49 -11.84
N ARG A 383 6.77 -17.23 -11.77
CA ARG A 383 7.33 -15.88 -11.94
C ARG A 383 7.21 -15.34 -13.37
N VAL A 384 7.26 -16.23 -14.36
CA VAL A 384 7.09 -15.84 -15.77
C VAL A 384 5.65 -15.47 -16.08
N LEU A 385 4.70 -16.02 -15.30
CA LEU A 385 3.27 -15.80 -15.47
C LEU A 385 2.77 -14.54 -14.72
N MET A 386 3.53 -14.06 -13.75
CA MET A 386 3.25 -12.82 -12.99
C MET A 386 3.85 -11.60 -13.68
#